data_d6dd4d3f1fe46c7052a345518bb968fe
#
_entry.id   d6dd4d3f1fe46c7052a345518bb968fe
#
_cell.length_a   1.000
_cell.length_b   1.000
_cell.length_c   1.000
_cell.angle_alpha   90.00
_cell.angle_beta   90.00
_cell.angle_gamma   90.00
#
_symmetry.space_group_name_H-M   'P 1'
#
loop_
_entity.id
_entity.type
_entity.pdbx_description
1 polymer ?
#
loop_
_entity_poly.entity_id
_entity_poly.type
_entity_poly.pdbx_seq_one_letter_code
_entity_poly.pdbx_strand_id
1 'polypeptide(L)'
;NILIDLTKRETLNQSSHLVNFLIKEFKNDMNLLQRTHRFAGFAVLKSLDIPSVLIEMGYLSNKDDSKLLIDKSYHNKICDDILNAIVKYFNWKEKNSI
;
A
#
# COMPACT_ATOMS: atom_id res chain seq x y z
N ASN A 1 -13.22 -7.97 22.96
CA ASN A 1 -12.57 -7.06 23.91
C ASN A 1 -12.48 -5.66 23.30
N ILE A 2 -12.97 -4.67 24.03
CA ILE A 2 -13.06 -3.28 23.56
C ILE A 2 -11.68 -2.71 23.20
N LEU A 3 -10.66 -2.99 23.99
CA LEU A 3 -9.30 -2.49 23.74
C LEU A 3 -8.71 -3.07 22.47
N ILE A 4 -8.92 -4.38 22.23
CA ILE A 4 -8.48 -5.04 21.01
C ILE A 4 -9.19 -4.44 19.79
N ASP A 5 -10.49 -4.21 19.89
CA ASP A 5 -11.28 -3.65 18.79
C ASP A 5 -10.83 -2.23 18.43
N LEU A 6 -10.56 -1.39 19.42
CA LEU A 6 -10.05 -0.04 19.20
C LEU A 6 -8.67 -0.05 18.54
N THR A 7 -7.78 -0.94 18.98
CA THR A 7 -6.45 -1.11 18.39
C THR A 7 -6.56 -1.53 16.93
N LYS A 8 -7.41 -2.51 16.63
CA LYS A 8 -7.65 -2.96 15.24
C LYS A 8 -8.16 -1.83 14.36
N ARG A 9 -9.12 -1.03 14.84
CA ARG A 9 -9.67 0.09 14.08
C ARG A 9 -8.58 1.12 13.77
N GLU A 10 -7.76 1.47 14.74
CA GLU A 10 -6.66 2.41 14.54
C GLU A 10 -5.64 1.86 13.54
N THR A 11 -5.29 0.59 13.65
CA THR A 11 -4.36 -0.06 12.72
C THR A 11 -4.90 -0.07 11.29
N LEU A 12 -6.19 -0.38 11.11
CA LEU A 12 -6.84 -0.32 9.80
C LEU A 12 -6.85 1.11 9.24
N ASN A 13 -7.11 2.10 10.09
CA ASN A 13 -7.08 3.50 9.69
C ASN A 13 -5.69 3.92 9.21
N GLN A 14 -4.65 3.53 9.93
CA GLN A 14 -3.26 3.80 9.54
C GLN A 14 -2.90 3.10 8.23
N SER A 15 -3.32 1.85 8.05
CA SER A 15 -3.12 1.12 6.79
C SER A 15 -3.79 1.82 5.61
N SER A 16 -5.00 2.35 5.80
CA SER A 16 -5.72 3.11 4.78
C SER A 16 -4.98 4.40 4.39
N HIS A 17 -4.39 5.10 5.35
CA HIS A 17 -3.58 6.28 5.05
C HIS A 17 -2.34 5.91 4.23
N LEU A 18 -1.65 4.81 4.59
CA LEU A 18 -0.51 4.33 3.82
C LEU A 18 -0.91 3.98 2.39
N VAL A 19 -2.04 3.28 2.21
CA VAL A 19 -2.57 2.95 0.88
C VAL A 19 -2.84 4.22 0.06
N ASN A 20 -3.43 5.24 0.67
CA ASN A 20 -3.71 6.50 -0.03
C ASN A 20 -2.44 7.19 -0.51
N PHE A 21 -1.38 7.18 0.28
CA PHE A 21 -0.08 7.71 -0.14
C PHE A 21 0.50 6.88 -1.31
N LEU A 22 0.41 5.55 -1.23
CA LEU A 22 0.86 4.67 -2.31
C LEU A 22 0.10 4.93 -3.62
N ILE A 23 -1.22 5.04 -3.56
CA ILE A 23 -2.05 5.32 -4.73
C ILE A 23 -1.66 6.64 -5.38
N LYS A 24 -1.44 7.69 -4.59
CA LYS A 24 -1.05 9.00 -5.11
C LYS A 24 0.29 8.96 -5.83
N GLU A 25 1.26 8.22 -5.29
CA GLU A 25 2.56 8.07 -5.94
C GLU A 25 2.45 7.25 -7.23
N PHE A 26 1.74 6.11 -7.19
CA PHE A 26 1.59 5.23 -8.35
C PHE A 26 0.83 5.88 -9.51
N LYS A 27 -0.11 6.77 -9.25
CA LYS A 27 -0.88 7.46 -10.29
C LYS A 27 -0.01 8.21 -11.29
N ASN A 28 1.16 8.67 -10.87
CA ASN A 28 2.07 9.43 -11.72
C ASN A 28 2.80 8.54 -12.73
N ASP A 29 2.98 7.25 -12.43
CA ASP A 29 3.86 6.36 -13.18
C ASP A 29 3.15 5.16 -13.79
N MET A 30 1.94 4.83 -13.36
CA MET A 30 1.27 3.58 -13.70
C MET A 30 -0.22 3.76 -13.94
N ASN A 31 -0.76 2.92 -14.81
CA ASN A 31 -2.20 2.76 -14.93
C ASN A 31 -2.69 1.87 -13.79
N LEU A 32 -3.51 2.44 -12.92
CA LEU A 32 -4.09 1.71 -11.80
C LEU A 32 -5.43 1.10 -12.21
N LEU A 33 -5.75 -0.05 -11.62
CA LEU A 33 -7.07 -0.64 -11.75
C LEU A 33 -8.12 0.28 -11.12
N GLN A 34 -9.35 0.19 -11.61
CA GLN A 34 -10.46 1.02 -11.14
C GLN A 34 -10.73 0.85 -9.64
N ARG A 35 -10.45 -0.33 -9.08
CA ARG A 35 -10.54 -0.61 -7.65
C ARG A 35 -9.16 -0.87 -7.09
N THR A 36 -8.41 0.19 -6.87
CA THR A 36 -7.02 0.09 -6.39
C THR A 36 -6.91 -0.18 -4.90
N HIS A 37 -7.92 0.21 -4.12
CA HIS A 37 -7.93 -0.05 -2.69
C HIS A 37 -9.00 -1.12 -2.38
N ARG A 38 -8.54 -2.31 -2.00
CA ARG A 38 -9.40 -3.41 -1.61
C ARG A 38 -9.03 -3.95 -0.24
N PHE A 39 -10.05 -4.31 0.53
CA PHE A 39 -9.86 -5.02 1.79
C PHE A 39 -9.92 -6.52 1.52
N ALA A 40 -8.93 -7.25 2.03
CA ALA A 40 -8.85 -8.69 1.87
C ALA A 40 -8.53 -9.35 3.22
N GLY A 41 -9.06 -10.54 3.40
CA GLY A 41 -8.88 -11.31 4.62
C GLY A 41 -7.57 -12.12 4.69
N PHE A 42 -6.50 -11.65 4.06
CA PHE A 42 -5.20 -12.32 4.09
C PHE A 42 -4.58 -12.27 5.50
N ALA A 43 -4.00 -13.39 5.93
CA ALA A 43 -3.41 -13.49 7.26
C ALA A 43 -2.34 -12.43 7.51
N VAL A 44 -1.53 -12.09 6.50
CA VAL A 44 -0.49 -11.07 6.59
C VAL A 44 -1.06 -9.67 6.91
N LEU A 45 -2.32 -9.42 6.58
CA LEU A 45 -2.98 -8.13 6.79
C LEU A 45 -3.79 -8.09 8.09
N LYS A 46 -3.72 -9.12 8.92
CA LYS A 46 -4.52 -9.23 10.15
C LYS A 46 -3.75 -8.88 11.42
N SER A 47 -2.66 -8.15 11.31
CA SER A 47 -1.93 -7.70 12.50
C SER A 47 -2.81 -6.77 13.33
N LEU A 48 -2.74 -6.92 14.68
CA LEU A 48 -3.50 -6.09 15.60
C LEU A 48 -3.00 -4.66 15.65
N ASP A 49 -1.69 -4.47 15.57
CA ASP A 49 -1.03 -3.21 15.90
C ASP A 49 -0.05 -2.70 14.83
N ILE A 50 0.20 -3.48 13.78
CA ILE A 50 1.12 -3.10 12.72
C ILE A 50 0.32 -2.81 11.44
N PRO A 51 0.32 -1.57 10.94
CA PRO A 51 -0.28 -1.26 9.65
C PRO A 51 0.33 -2.11 8.54
N SER A 52 -0.52 -2.67 7.69
CA SER A 52 -0.10 -3.65 6.69
C SER A 52 -0.82 -3.41 5.38
N VAL A 53 -0.10 -3.54 4.27
CA VAL A 53 -0.66 -3.44 2.92
C VAL A 53 -0.07 -4.52 2.03
N LEU A 54 -0.86 -4.95 1.07
CA LEU A 54 -0.44 -5.87 0.03
C LEU A 54 -0.49 -5.11 -1.30
N ILE A 55 0.64 -5.10 -2.00
CA ILE A 55 0.75 -4.43 -3.31
C ILE A 55 0.80 -5.50 -4.38
N GLU A 56 -0.25 -5.56 -5.21
CA GLU A 56 -0.27 -6.45 -6.38
C GLU A 56 0.25 -5.65 -7.58
N MET A 57 1.35 -6.13 -8.16
CA MET A 57 2.06 -5.39 -9.22
C MET A 57 1.62 -5.75 -10.63
N GLY A 58 0.79 -6.79 -10.78
CA GLY A 58 0.30 -7.27 -12.06
C GLY A 58 0.21 -8.78 -12.09
N TYR A 59 -0.28 -9.32 -13.20
CA TYR A 59 -0.48 -10.76 -13.37
C TYR A 59 0.53 -11.33 -14.35
N LEU A 60 1.20 -12.41 -13.97
CA LEU A 60 2.15 -13.11 -14.85
C LEU A 60 1.47 -13.68 -16.10
N SER A 61 0.19 -14.01 -16.01
CA SER A 61 -0.59 -14.53 -17.13
C SER A 61 -0.96 -13.47 -18.18
N ASN A 62 -0.83 -12.19 -17.86
CA ASN A 62 -1.07 -11.08 -18.78
C ASN A 62 0.25 -10.72 -19.48
N LYS A 63 0.25 -10.69 -20.82
CA LYS A 63 1.47 -10.42 -21.60
C LYS A 63 2.06 -9.05 -21.33
N ASP A 64 1.21 -8.02 -21.22
CA ASP A 64 1.69 -6.67 -20.98
C ASP A 64 2.21 -6.52 -19.56
N ASP A 65 1.52 -7.08 -18.58
CA ASP A 65 1.97 -7.10 -17.18
C ASP A 65 3.29 -7.84 -17.03
N SER A 66 3.43 -9.00 -17.66
CA SER A 66 4.66 -9.79 -17.52
C SER A 66 5.86 -9.10 -18.13
N LYS A 67 5.69 -8.33 -19.21
CA LYS A 67 6.78 -7.50 -19.78
C LYS A 67 7.21 -6.41 -18.80
N LEU A 68 6.25 -5.74 -18.16
CA LEU A 68 6.56 -4.71 -17.17
C LEU A 68 7.23 -5.28 -15.93
N LEU A 69 6.80 -6.47 -15.49
CA LEU A 69 7.34 -7.11 -14.29
C LEU A 69 8.82 -7.50 -14.42
N ILE A 70 9.37 -7.62 -15.63
CA ILE A 70 10.79 -7.89 -15.83
C ILE A 70 11.61 -6.65 -16.24
N ASP A 71 10.97 -5.51 -16.40
CA ASP A 71 11.61 -4.26 -16.81
C ASP A 71 12.24 -3.55 -15.59
N LYS A 72 13.55 -3.33 -15.65
CA LYS A 72 14.28 -2.66 -14.55
C LYS A 72 13.82 -1.22 -14.33
N SER A 73 13.51 -0.50 -15.39
CA SER A 73 13.01 0.87 -15.30
C SER A 73 11.68 0.91 -14.55
N TYR A 74 10.81 -0.06 -14.82
CA TYR A 74 9.54 -0.21 -14.11
C TYR A 74 9.75 -0.53 -12.62
N HIS A 75 10.67 -1.46 -12.32
CA HIS A 75 11.04 -1.79 -10.94
C HIS A 75 11.53 -0.57 -10.18
N ASN A 76 12.41 0.23 -10.80
CA ASN A 76 12.94 1.44 -10.16
C ASN A 76 11.85 2.45 -9.85
N LYS A 77 10.91 2.65 -10.77
CA LYS A 77 9.75 3.53 -10.54
C LYS A 77 8.89 3.05 -9.38
N ILE A 78 8.58 1.75 -9.35
CA ILE A 78 7.79 1.16 -8.24
C ILE A 78 8.52 1.36 -6.91
N CYS A 79 9.81 1.07 -6.86
CA CYS A 79 10.60 1.22 -5.63
C CYS A 79 10.63 2.68 -5.16
N ASP A 80 10.81 3.63 -6.07
CA ASP A 80 10.80 5.05 -5.73
C ASP A 80 9.42 5.49 -5.23
N ASP A 81 8.35 5.04 -5.87
CA ASP A 81 6.99 5.35 -5.46
C ASP A 81 6.68 4.79 -4.06
N ILE A 82 7.08 3.56 -3.79
CA ILE A 82 6.90 2.94 -2.48
C ILE A 82 7.71 3.70 -1.42
N LEU A 83 8.95 4.03 -1.69
CA LEU A 83 9.79 4.79 -0.77
C LEU A 83 9.16 6.16 -0.45
N ASN A 84 8.74 6.88 -1.48
CA ASN A 84 8.12 8.19 -1.29
C ASN A 84 6.83 8.10 -0.48
N ALA A 85 6.02 7.08 -0.74
CA ALA A 85 4.78 6.85 0.01
C ALA A 85 5.07 6.55 1.48
N ILE A 86 6.06 5.71 1.77
CA ILE A 86 6.45 5.37 3.15
C ILE A 86 6.95 6.60 3.88
N VAL A 87 7.80 7.41 3.26
CA VAL A 87 8.29 8.64 3.87
C VAL A 87 7.15 9.59 4.18
N LYS A 88 6.22 9.78 3.25
CA LYS A 88 5.05 10.63 3.45
C LYS A 88 4.13 10.10 4.55
N TYR A 89 3.96 8.79 4.62
CA TYR A 89 3.19 8.15 5.66
C TYR A 89 3.78 8.42 7.05
N PHE A 90 5.08 8.21 7.23
CA PHE A 90 5.73 8.44 8.52
C PHE A 90 5.74 9.92 8.91
N ASN A 91 5.89 10.83 7.95
CA ASN A 91 5.77 12.26 8.21
C ASN A 91 4.37 12.62 8.68
N TRP A 92 3.35 12.07 8.05
CA TRP A 92 1.96 12.24 8.46
C TRP A 92 1.73 11.68 9.87
N LYS A 93 2.22 10.47 10.13
CA LYS A 93 2.06 9.80 11.43
C LYS A 93 2.72 10.60 12.56
N GLU A 94 3.91 11.12 12.34
CA GLU A 94 4.62 11.94 13.31
C GLU A 94 3.85 13.20 13.66
N LYS A 95 3.30 13.89 12.66
CA LYS A 95 2.50 15.10 12.87
C LYS A 95 1.17 14.84 13.59
N ASN A 96 0.62 13.65 13.45
CA ASN A 96 -0.68 13.26 13.98
C ASN A 96 -0.59 12.32 15.19
N SER A 97 0.61 12.05 15.70
CA SER A 97 0.78 11.30 16.95
C SER A 97 0.59 12.22 18.15
N ILE A 98 -0.02 11.67 19.16
CA ILE A 98 -0.27 12.37 20.41
C ILE A 98 0.91 12.21 21.36
#